data_6f086a540e7368e37ace9617416b06cd
#
_entry.id   6f086a540e7368e37ace9617416b06cd
#
_cell.length_a   1.000
_cell.length_b   1.000
_cell.length_c   1.000
_cell.angle_alpha   90.00
_cell.angle_beta   90.00
_cell.angle_gamma   90.00
#
_symmetry.space_group_name_H-M   'P 1'
#
loop_
_entity.id
_entity.type
_entity.pdbx_description
1 polymer ?
#
loop_
_entity_poly.entity_id
_entity_poly.type
_entity_poly.pdbx_seq_one_letter_code
_entity_poly.pdbx_strand_id
1 'polypeptide(L)'
;MQFAHPFILWFIPLVLIPIIVWYVFQHRHMNPAMHVSTTVPFAQLGRPFKHYIRHAIFGMRLIALAALIVALARPVSHDSWRESTTEGTDIVLAMDISTSMLARDFDPDRLGAAKQVATQFVNGRENDNMGLVIFAGESLTGVPMTTDRATLTNYIESLNFNMLEDGTAIGDGLATAINRIKDGQAKSKSIILLTDGSNNTGNVAPLTAAEIAHQLGIKVYTIGIGTNGNAMMPTIDYFGRMTYTPQPVVIDEATLQEISQMTGGRYFRATDNKVLKQVFDEIDTLEKTVIDVRNFSHTEDSTLTFWLIGLALALVALDILLRHTVMRSIP
;
A
#
# COMPACT_ATOMS: atom_id res chain seq x y z
N MET A 1 -12.34 -18.76 10.10
CA MET A 1 -11.79 -19.96 9.43
C MET A 1 -12.66 -20.24 8.22
N GLN A 2 -12.07 -20.31 7.04
CA GLN A 2 -12.75 -20.72 5.82
C GLN A 2 -12.03 -21.96 5.26
N PHE A 3 -12.72 -22.76 4.45
CA PHE A 3 -12.11 -23.92 3.81
C PHE A 3 -11.78 -23.55 2.35
N ALA A 4 -10.58 -23.88 1.91
CA ALA A 4 -10.19 -23.66 0.51
C ALA A 4 -11.06 -24.48 -0.45
N HIS A 5 -11.46 -25.71 -0.03
CA HIS A 5 -12.29 -26.61 -0.82
C HIS A 5 -13.49 -27.13 -0.02
N PRO A 6 -14.54 -26.30 0.19
CA PRO A 6 -15.68 -26.70 1.02
C PRO A 6 -16.45 -27.91 0.48
N PHE A 7 -16.39 -28.16 -0.82
CA PHE A 7 -17.04 -29.36 -1.44
C PHE A 7 -16.51 -30.68 -0.89
N ILE A 8 -15.26 -30.73 -0.42
CA ILE A 8 -14.67 -31.96 0.13
C ILE A 8 -15.36 -32.38 1.42
N LEU A 9 -15.96 -31.47 2.18
CA LEU A 9 -16.69 -31.78 3.39
C LEU A 9 -17.95 -32.66 3.11
N TRP A 10 -18.52 -32.60 1.90
CA TRP A 10 -19.62 -33.46 1.51
C TRP A 10 -19.21 -34.94 1.39
N PHE A 11 -17.92 -35.24 1.25
CA PHE A 11 -17.42 -36.61 1.28
C PHE A 11 -17.48 -37.23 2.67
N ILE A 12 -17.58 -36.46 3.75
CA ILE A 12 -17.71 -37.00 5.11
C ILE A 12 -18.97 -37.89 5.20
N PRO A 13 -20.19 -37.38 5.00
CA PRO A 13 -21.38 -38.25 5.05
C PRO A 13 -21.41 -39.29 3.92
N LEU A 14 -20.94 -38.93 2.73
CA LEU A 14 -20.95 -39.86 1.58
C LEU A 14 -20.10 -41.10 1.79
N VAL A 15 -18.96 -40.98 2.50
CA VAL A 15 -18.05 -42.13 2.75
C VAL A 15 -18.34 -42.78 4.09
N LEU A 16 -18.61 -42.03 5.15
CA LEU A 16 -18.79 -42.58 6.50
C LEU A 16 -20.12 -43.34 6.62
N ILE A 17 -21.22 -42.86 6.02
CA ILE A 17 -22.52 -43.50 6.15
C ILE A 17 -22.51 -44.91 5.55
N PRO A 18 -22.05 -45.16 4.32
CA PRO A 18 -21.95 -46.52 3.77
C PRO A 18 -21.07 -47.46 4.61
N ILE A 19 -19.94 -46.95 5.13
CA ILE A 19 -19.04 -47.76 5.98
C ILE A 19 -19.74 -48.17 7.28
N ILE A 20 -20.48 -47.24 7.93
CA ILE A 20 -21.22 -47.49 9.16
C ILE A 20 -22.36 -48.53 8.87
N VAL A 21 -23.11 -48.31 7.80
CA VAL A 21 -24.20 -49.20 7.39
C VAL A 21 -23.67 -50.61 7.12
N TRP A 22 -22.57 -50.70 6.37
CA TRP A 22 -21.92 -51.97 6.08
C TRP A 22 -21.45 -52.67 7.37
N TYR A 23 -20.82 -51.95 8.31
CA TYR A 23 -20.37 -52.46 9.58
C TYR A 23 -21.52 -53.01 10.43
N VAL A 24 -22.64 -52.26 10.52
CA VAL A 24 -23.83 -52.66 11.26
C VAL A 24 -24.47 -53.92 10.62
N PHE A 25 -24.54 -53.96 9.28
CA PHE A 25 -25.11 -55.08 8.54
C PHE A 25 -24.28 -56.35 8.71
N GLN A 26 -22.94 -56.24 8.59
CA GLN A 26 -22.02 -57.34 8.79
C GLN A 26 -22.07 -57.87 10.22
N HIS A 27 -22.22 -56.98 11.21
CA HIS A 27 -22.28 -57.39 12.60
C HIS A 27 -23.58 -58.07 12.99
N ARG A 28 -24.69 -57.79 12.26
CA ARG A 28 -26.00 -58.43 12.47
C ARG A 28 -26.12 -59.76 11.76
N HIS A 29 -25.49 -59.93 10.62
CA HIS A 29 -25.73 -61.12 9.77
C HIS A 29 -24.59 -62.14 9.72
N MET A 30 -23.38 -61.78 10.13
CA MET A 30 -22.19 -62.67 10.02
C MET A 30 -21.62 -63.14 11.36
N ASN A 31 -22.41 -63.16 12.42
CA ASN A 31 -22.01 -63.85 13.65
C ASN A 31 -22.17 -65.38 13.48
N PRO A 32 -21.09 -66.19 13.38
CA PRO A 32 -21.18 -67.59 13.34
C PRO A 32 -21.80 -68.06 14.64
N ALA A 33 -22.98 -68.69 14.55
CA ALA A 33 -23.63 -69.31 15.68
C ALA A 33 -23.10 -70.76 15.83
N MET A 34 -22.47 -71.04 16.97
CA MET A 34 -22.13 -72.38 17.35
C MET A 34 -23.36 -73.00 18.01
N HIS A 35 -23.84 -74.14 17.45
CA HIS A 35 -24.88 -74.92 18.09
C HIS A 35 -24.28 -75.74 19.24
N VAL A 36 -24.57 -75.29 20.48
CA VAL A 36 -24.14 -76.00 21.70
C VAL A 36 -25.38 -76.54 22.39
N SER A 37 -25.24 -77.76 22.95
CA SER A 37 -26.34 -78.50 23.58
C SER A 37 -26.90 -77.79 24.82
N THR A 38 -26.15 -76.94 25.51
CA THR A 38 -26.62 -76.10 26.61
C THR A 38 -25.82 -74.89 26.75
N THR A 39 -26.48 -73.75 27.03
CA THR A 39 -25.87 -72.39 27.21
C THR A 39 -25.76 -72.01 28.67
N VAL A 40 -26.25 -72.81 29.60
CA VAL A 40 -26.27 -72.51 31.04
C VAL A 40 -24.91 -72.12 31.60
N PRO A 41 -23.78 -72.83 31.28
CA PRO A 41 -22.48 -72.48 31.79
C PRO A 41 -21.95 -71.08 31.31
N PHE A 42 -22.48 -70.63 30.16
CA PHE A 42 -22.02 -69.40 29.56
C PHE A 42 -22.89 -68.18 29.91
N ALA A 43 -24.02 -68.36 30.56
CA ALA A 43 -24.97 -67.31 30.91
C ALA A 43 -24.44 -66.32 31.94
N GLN A 44 -23.46 -66.77 32.76
CA GLN A 44 -22.81 -65.94 33.81
C GLN A 44 -21.55 -65.23 33.32
N LEU A 45 -21.05 -65.53 32.13
CA LEU A 45 -19.87 -64.87 31.56
C LEU A 45 -20.28 -63.51 31.00
N GLY A 46 -19.86 -62.43 31.65
CA GLY A 46 -20.00 -61.05 31.12
C GLY A 46 -19.34 -60.91 29.75
N ARG A 47 -19.82 -59.96 28.95
CA ARG A 47 -19.23 -59.69 27.64
C ARG A 47 -17.73 -59.42 27.77
N PRO A 48 -16.88 -60.13 27.03
CA PRO A 48 -15.43 -60.00 27.16
C PRO A 48 -15.00 -58.59 26.75
N PHE A 49 -14.05 -58.00 27.45
CA PHE A 49 -13.49 -56.67 27.18
C PHE A 49 -13.06 -56.45 25.71
N LYS A 50 -12.63 -57.52 25.06
CA LYS A 50 -12.31 -57.52 23.60
C LYS A 50 -13.46 -57.09 22.70
N HIS A 51 -14.72 -57.30 23.12
CA HIS A 51 -15.89 -56.84 22.37
C HIS A 51 -15.97 -55.31 22.31
N TYR A 52 -15.69 -54.63 23.40
CA TYR A 52 -15.71 -53.18 23.45
C TYR A 52 -14.53 -52.57 22.67
N ILE A 53 -13.35 -53.19 22.75
CA ILE A 53 -12.16 -52.78 21.99
C ILE A 53 -12.40 -52.83 20.49
N ARG A 54 -13.10 -53.86 19.99
CA ARG A 54 -13.42 -54.00 18.56
C ARG A 54 -14.24 -52.80 18.05
N HIS A 55 -15.24 -52.36 18.81
CA HIS A 55 -16.05 -51.21 18.45
C HIS A 55 -15.26 -49.89 18.60
N ALA A 56 -14.40 -49.76 19.60
CA ALA A 56 -13.52 -48.63 19.78
C ALA A 56 -12.52 -48.47 18.62
N ILE A 57 -11.91 -49.55 18.17
CA ILE A 57 -11.03 -49.59 16.98
C ILE A 57 -11.77 -49.11 15.72
N PHE A 58 -13.00 -49.58 15.53
CA PHE A 58 -13.83 -49.14 14.39
C PHE A 58 -14.12 -47.62 14.48
N GLY A 59 -14.49 -47.13 15.67
CA GLY A 59 -14.72 -45.73 15.91
C GLY A 59 -13.47 -44.87 15.61
N MET A 60 -12.28 -45.31 16.06
CA MET A 60 -11.02 -44.64 15.78
C MET A 60 -10.73 -44.52 14.29
N ARG A 61 -11.01 -45.53 13.48
CA ARG A 61 -10.86 -45.48 12.01
C ARG A 61 -11.76 -44.44 11.38
N LEU A 62 -13.02 -44.36 11.84
CA LEU A 62 -13.97 -43.36 11.34
C LEU A 62 -13.49 -41.93 11.68
N ILE A 63 -12.98 -41.72 12.89
CA ILE A 63 -12.43 -40.43 13.31
C ILE A 63 -11.18 -40.09 12.49
N ALA A 64 -10.26 -41.05 12.30
CA ALA A 64 -9.07 -40.83 11.48
C ALA A 64 -9.42 -40.47 10.03
N LEU A 65 -10.41 -41.18 9.44
CA LEU A 65 -10.86 -40.88 8.09
C LEU A 65 -11.53 -39.50 7.98
N ALA A 66 -12.39 -39.16 8.96
CA ALA A 66 -13.00 -37.82 9.02
C ALA A 66 -11.96 -36.71 9.16
N ALA A 67 -10.96 -36.88 10.04
CA ALA A 67 -9.87 -35.93 10.21
C ALA A 67 -9.09 -35.76 8.90
N LEU A 68 -8.86 -36.83 8.16
CA LEU A 68 -8.16 -36.79 6.88
C LEU A 68 -8.97 -36.05 5.79
N ILE A 69 -10.28 -36.22 5.75
CA ILE A 69 -11.17 -35.52 4.82
C ILE A 69 -11.21 -34.04 5.17
N VAL A 70 -11.25 -33.68 6.46
CA VAL A 70 -11.19 -32.27 6.92
C VAL A 70 -9.83 -31.62 6.60
N ALA A 71 -8.73 -32.38 6.77
CA ALA A 71 -7.39 -31.91 6.38
C ALA A 71 -7.30 -31.66 4.86
N LEU A 72 -7.91 -32.53 4.05
CA LEU A 72 -7.96 -32.39 2.59
C LEU A 72 -8.78 -31.17 2.14
N ALA A 73 -9.80 -30.77 2.93
CA ALA A 73 -10.59 -29.57 2.69
C ALA A 73 -9.79 -28.28 2.92
N ARG A 74 -8.54 -28.37 3.44
CA ARG A 74 -7.58 -27.28 3.72
C ARG A 74 -8.24 -26.12 4.46
N PRO A 75 -8.37 -26.22 5.81
CA PRO A 75 -8.80 -25.09 6.60
C PRO A 75 -7.76 -23.97 6.49
N VAL A 76 -8.16 -22.79 5.97
CA VAL A 76 -7.33 -21.60 5.84
C VAL A 76 -7.73 -20.59 6.90
N SER A 77 -6.78 -20.06 7.64
CA SER A 77 -7.00 -18.87 8.45
C SER A 77 -6.79 -17.65 7.57
N HIS A 78 -7.80 -16.82 7.47
CA HIS A 78 -7.64 -15.48 6.94
C HIS A 78 -7.11 -14.62 8.09
N ASP A 79 -5.82 -14.61 8.30
CA ASP A 79 -5.19 -13.46 8.90
C ASP A 79 -5.10 -12.44 7.78
N SER A 80 -6.11 -11.60 7.72
CA SER A 80 -6.04 -10.36 6.95
C SER A 80 -5.10 -9.42 7.69
N TRP A 81 -3.80 -9.67 7.64
CA TRP A 81 -2.86 -8.59 7.64
C TRP A 81 -3.17 -7.83 6.35
N ARG A 82 -3.94 -6.76 6.49
CA ARG A 82 -3.93 -5.71 5.50
C ARG A 82 -2.52 -5.12 5.56
N GLU A 83 -1.56 -5.75 4.92
CA GLU A 83 -0.54 -4.99 4.27
C GLU A 83 -1.28 -4.25 3.15
N SER A 84 -1.90 -3.15 3.53
CA SER A 84 -2.20 -2.09 2.61
C SER A 84 -0.82 -1.59 2.18
N THR A 85 -0.22 -2.23 1.21
CA THR A 85 0.77 -1.57 0.38
C THR A 85 -0.02 -0.51 -0.38
N THR A 86 -0.32 0.57 0.32
CA THR A 86 -0.71 1.81 -0.30
C THR A 86 0.56 2.23 -1.02
N GLU A 87 0.68 1.86 -2.30
CA GLU A 87 1.75 2.35 -3.14
C GLU A 87 1.55 3.87 -3.18
N GLY A 88 2.29 4.59 -2.33
CA GLY A 88 2.34 6.04 -2.34
C GLY A 88 2.95 6.54 -3.65
N THR A 89 2.71 7.79 -3.98
CA THR A 89 3.42 8.51 -5.04
C THR A 89 4.68 9.16 -4.50
N ASP A 90 5.72 9.25 -5.34
CA ASP A 90 6.86 10.10 -5.05
C ASP A 90 6.59 11.49 -5.61
N ILE A 91 6.64 12.52 -4.76
CA ILE A 91 6.34 13.90 -5.14
C ILE A 91 7.45 14.82 -4.66
N VAL A 92 7.99 15.66 -5.55
CA VAL A 92 8.88 16.75 -5.15
C VAL A 92 8.18 18.07 -5.40
N LEU A 93 8.12 18.91 -4.34
CA LEU A 93 7.74 20.30 -4.47
C LEU A 93 9.00 21.11 -4.82
N ALA A 94 9.00 21.77 -5.98
CA ALA A 94 10.05 22.73 -6.39
C ALA A 94 9.49 24.13 -6.25
N MET A 95 9.90 24.84 -5.19
CA MET A 95 9.35 26.14 -4.82
C MET A 95 10.32 27.25 -5.13
N ASP A 96 9.87 28.24 -5.87
CA ASP A 96 10.55 29.49 -6.10
C ASP A 96 10.51 30.37 -4.82
N ILE A 97 11.67 30.83 -4.37
CA ILE A 97 11.82 31.74 -3.23
C ILE A 97 12.50 33.03 -3.63
N SER A 98 12.51 33.41 -4.90
CA SER A 98 13.04 34.66 -5.43
C SER A 98 12.32 35.88 -4.85
N THR A 99 12.95 37.04 -4.97
CA THR A 99 12.40 38.29 -4.42
C THR A 99 11.04 38.67 -5.03
N SER A 100 10.74 38.24 -6.28
CA SER A 100 9.44 38.46 -6.92
C SER A 100 8.28 37.73 -6.21
N MET A 101 8.56 36.64 -5.53
CA MET A 101 7.59 35.91 -4.70
C MET A 101 7.11 36.68 -3.46
N LEU A 102 7.70 37.81 -3.14
CA LEU A 102 7.19 38.75 -2.12
C LEU A 102 6.15 39.73 -2.66
N ALA A 103 5.75 39.63 -3.92
CA ALA A 103 4.70 40.48 -4.49
C ALA A 103 3.39 40.29 -3.71
N ARG A 104 2.68 41.43 -3.49
CA ARG A 104 1.46 41.51 -2.68
C ARG A 104 0.19 41.51 -3.54
N ASP A 105 0.13 40.60 -4.47
CA ASP A 105 -1.09 40.28 -5.24
C ASP A 105 -1.77 39.02 -4.69
N PHE A 106 -1.14 38.39 -3.72
CA PHE A 106 -1.69 37.29 -2.88
C PHE A 106 -1.67 37.70 -1.42
N ASP A 107 -2.43 37.07 -0.56
CA ASP A 107 -2.48 37.31 0.87
C ASP A 107 -1.70 36.23 1.66
N PRO A 108 -0.64 36.58 2.42
CA PRO A 108 -0.03 37.90 2.62
C PRO A 108 0.86 38.35 1.45
N ASP A 109 1.46 37.42 0.72
CA ASP A 109 2.26 37.54 -0.51
C ASP A 109 2.28 36.22 -1.23
N ARG A 110 2.87 36.12 -2.44
CA ARG A 110 2.91 34.89 -3.23
C ARG A 110 3.59 33.74 -2.50
N LEU A 111 4.75 34.02 -1.83
CA LEU A 111 5.47 32.97 -1.10
C LEU A 111 4.67 32.49 0.10
N GLY A 112 4.03 33.38 0.84
CA GLY A 112 3.17 33.06 1.98
C GLY A 112 1.97 32.20 1.55
N ALA A 113 1.31 32.59 0.46
CA ALA A 113 0.21 31.81 -0.12
C ALA A 113 0.68 30.40 -0.58
N ALA A 114 1.83 30.34 -1.28
CA ALA A 114 2.41 29.07 -1.72
C ALA A 114 2.76 28.15 -0.53
N LYS A 115 3.35 28.69 0.54
CA LYS A 115 3.66 27.96 1.78
C LYS A 115 2.38 27.37 2.43
N GLN A 116 1.33 28.18 2.56
CA GLN A 116 0.07 27.73 3.16
C GLN A 116 -0.56 26.58 2.36
N VAL A 117 -0.63 26.71 1.06
CA VAL A 117 -1.26 25.68 0.20
C VAL A 117 -0.36 24.43 0.13
N ALA A 118 0.95 24.58 0.01
CA ALA A 118 1.90 23.46 0.05
C ALA A 118 1.81 22.67 1.37
N THR A 119 1.73 23.38 2.52
CA THR A 119 1.54 22.75 3.84
C THR A 119 0.22 21.96 3.92
N GLN A 120 -0.88 22.52 3.39
CA GLN A 120 -2.17 21.81 3.34
C GLN A 120 -2.10 20.56 2.44
N PHE A 121 -1.44 20.67 1.29
CA PHE A 121 -1.24 19.57 0.37
C PHE A 121 -0.43 18.43 0.99
N VAL A 122 0.70 18.75 1.63
CA VAL A 122 1.54 17.77 2.33
C VAL A 122 0.75 17.07 3.44
N ASN A 123 0.00 17.80 4.25
CA ASN A 123 -0.80 17.21 5.33
C ASN A 123 -1.94 16.32 4.87
N GLY A 124 -2.44 16.52 3.65
CA GLY A 124 -3.51 15.71 3.05
C GLY A 124 -3.06 14.35 2.49
N ARG A 125 -1.73 14.08 2.47
CA ARG A 125 -1.16 12.89 1.83
C ARG A 125 -0.44 11.97 2.80
N GLU A 126 -1.17 10.97 3.31
CA GLU A 126 -0.68 10.11 4.40
C GLU A 126 0.38 9.08 4.00
N ASN A 127 0.43 8.66 2.77
CA ASN A 127 1.26 7.53 2.34
C ASN A 127 2.27 7.89 1.26
N ASP A 128 2.31 9.18 0.85
CA ASP A 128 3.21 9.62 -0.20
C ASP A 128 4.59 9.96 0.36
N ASN A 129 5.61 9.66 -0.44
CA ASN A 129 6.98 10.04 -0.17
C ASN A 129 7.25 11.39 -0.83
N MET A 130 7.54 12.40 -0.06
CA MET A 130 7.60 13.79 -0.53
C MET A 130 8.95 14.41 -0.23
N GLY A 131 9.40 15.27 -1.15
CA GLY A 131 10.61 16.06 -0.99
C GLY A 131 10.37 17.54 -1.29
N LEU A 132 11.30 18.38 -0.86
CA LEU A 132 11.27 19.81 -1.12
C LEU A 132 12.59 20.28 -1.71
N VAL A 133 12.49 20.94 -2.85
CA VAL A 133 13.57 21.70 -3.47
C VAL A 133 13.17 23.17 -3.48
N ILE A 134 14.07 24.03 -3.10
CA ILE A 134 13.91 25.47 -3.20
C ILE A 134 14.87 26.02 -4.23
N PHE A 135 14.45 27.04 -4.95
CA PHE A 135 15.31 27.69 -5.92
C PHE A 135 15.04 29.20 -6.01
N ALA A 136 16.07 29.93 -6.39
CA ALA A 136 16.06 31.35 -6.74
C ALA A 136 17.17 31.55 -7.79
N GLY A 137 18.21 32.29 -7.57
CA GLY A 137 19.39 32.35 -8.46
C GLY A 137 20.20 31.06 -8.52
N GLU A 138 20.03 30.19 -7.53
CA GLU A 138 20.58 28.85 -7.41
C GLU A 138 19.52 27.90 -6.87
N SER A 139 19.83 26.60 -6.78
CA SER A 139 18.88 25.58 -6.27
C SER A 139 19.46 24.76 -5.13
N LEU A 140 18.62 24.45 -4.12
CA LEU A 140 18.98 23.67 -2.95
C LEU A 140 17.92 22.63 -2.62
N THR A 141 18.35 21.45 -2.20
CA THR A 141 17.42 20.49 -1.59
C THR A 141 17.12 20.91 -0.15
N GLY A 142 15.92 21.42 0.09
CA GLY A 142 15.47 21.80 1.44
C GLY A 142 15.20 20.58 2.30
N VAL A 143 14.40 19.62 1.79
CA VAL A 143 14.11 18.35 2.46
C VAL A 143 14.25 17.22 1.45
N PRO A 144 15.08 16.19 1.72
CA PRO A 144 15.15 15.01 0.87
C PRO A 144 13.82 14.24 0.91
N MET A 145 13.64 13.25 0.01
CA MET A 145 12.45 12.41 -0.02
C MET A 145 12.21 11.76 1.33
N THR A 146 11.02 11.99 1.90
CA THR A 146 10.62 11.50 3.22
C THR A 146 9.10 11.31 3.31
N THR A 147 8.67 10.44 4.20
CA THR A 147 7.27 10.30 4.63
C THR A 147 6.96 11.12 5.89
N ASP A 148 7.97 11.79 6.47
CA ASP A 148 7.81 12.66 7.64
C ASP A 148 7.28 14.04 7.25
N ARG A 149 5.97 14.19 7.37
CA ARG A 149 5.26 15.45 7.07
C ARG A 149 5.61 16.57 8.03
N ALA A 150 5.87 16.24 9.30
CA ALA A 150 6.19 17.27 10.28
C ALA A 150 7.50 17.97 9.91
N THR A 151 8.52 17.22 9.52
CA THR A 151 9.78 17.79 9.03
C THR A 151 9.55 18.63 7.78
N LEU A 152 8.76 18.14 6.82
CA LEU A 152 8.51 18.85 5.57
C LEU A 152 7.71 20.14 5.78
N THR A 153 6.62 20.10 6.57
CA THR A 153 5.80 21.28 6.86
C THR A 153 6.56 22.33 7.67
N ASN A 154 7.32 21.92 8.69
CA ASN A 154 8.15 22.84 9.47
C ASN A 154 9.19 23.55 8.58
N TYR A 155 9.79 22.83 7.64
CA TYR A 155 10.74 23.43 6.72
C TYR A 155 10.05 24.40 5.74
N ILE A 156 8.90 24.03 5.16
CA ILE A 156 8.10 24.91 4.30
C ILE A 156 7.74 26.22 5.04
N GLU A 157 7.30 26.11 6.29
CA GLU A 157 6.95 27.29 7.10
C GLU A 157 8.15 28.19 7.39
N SER A 158 9.36 27.62 7.49
CA SER A 158 10.60 28.37 7.76
C SER A 158 11.18 29.09 6.53
N LEU A 159 10.67 28.82 5.31
CA LEU A 159 11.19 29.38 4.07
C LEU A 159 11.15 30.93 4.08
N ASN A 160 12.23 31.53 3.61
CA ASN A 160 12.37 32.97 3.44
C ASN A 160 13.13 33.29 2.14
N PHE A 161 12.84 34.43 1.55
CA PHE A 161 13.46 34.88 0.30
C PHE A 161 14.98 35.06 0.34
N ASN A 162 15.57 35.31 1.53
CA ASN A 162 17.02 35.53 1.71
C ASN A 162 17.83 34.23 1.90
N MET A 163 17.26 33.05 1.67
CA MET A 163 17.98 31.78 1.88
C MET A 163 18.95 31.46 0.73
N LEU A 164 18.70 32.01 -0.47
CA LEU A 164 19.50 31.81 -1.68
C LEU A 164 19.79 33.15 -2.33
N GLU A 165 20.77 33.18 -3.27
CA GLU A 165 21.01 34.34 -4.10
C GLU A 165 19.80 34.69 -4.94
N ASP A 166 19.52 36.00 -5.14
CA ASP A 166 18.35 36.42 -5.89
C ASP A 166 18.48 36.09 -7.39
N GLY A 167 17.36 35.84 -8.03
CA GLY A 167 17.25 35.38 -9.41
C GLY A 167 16.23 34.27 -9.52
N THR A 168 16.04 33.72 -10.74
CA THR A 168 15.11 32.62 -10.99
C THR A 168 15.73 31.62 -11.93
N ALA A 169 16.30 30.53 -11.36
CA ALA A 169 16.96 29.43 -12.05
C ALA A 169 16.01 28.21 -12.12
N ILE A 170 14.95 28.31 -12.94
CA ILE A 170 13.93 27.25 -13.07
C ILE A 170 14.57 25.94 -13.51
N GLY A 171 15.50 25.98 -14.47
CA GLY A 171 16.16 24.79 -14.98
C GLY A 171 16.99 24.06 -13.93
N ASP A 172 17.73 24.80 -13.09
CA ASP A 172 18.53 24.22 -12.00
C ASP A 172 17.61 23.68 -10.88
N GLY A 173 16.51 24.38 -10.56
CA GLY A 173 15.49 23.92 -9.62
C GLY A 173 14.87 22.61 -10.08
N LEU A 174 14.47 22.52 -11.35
CA LEU A 174 13.90 21.33 -11.94
C LEU A 174 14.92 20.17 -11.98
N ALA A 175 16.16 20.42 -12.40
CA ALA A 175 17.23 19.42 -12.44
C ALA A 175 17.52 18.87 -11.03
N THR A 176 17.54 19.72 -10.02
CA THR A 176 17.72 19.31 -8.62
C THR A 176 16.53 18.45 -8.15
N ALA A 177 15.30 18.83 -8.48
CA ALA A 177 14.10 18.03 -8.17
C ALA A 177 14.12 16.67 -8.84
N ILE A 178 14.49 16.60 -10.12
CA ILE A 178 14.67 15.35 -10.86
C ILE A 178 15.71 14.44 -10.18
N ASN A 179 16.84 15.03 -9.78
CA ASN A 179 17.89 14.27 -9.11
C ASN A 179 17.45 13.68 -7.75
N ARG A 180 16.49 14.30 -7.07
CA ARG A 180 15.94 13.80 -5.79
C ARG A 180 14.92 12.69 -5.99
N ILE A 181 14.13 12.73 -7.07
CA ILE A 181 13.02 11.81 -7.29
C ILE A 181 13.38 10.61 -8.19
N LYS A 182 14.44 10.70 -9.00
CA LYS A 182 14.78 9.69 -10.01
C LYS A 182 14.93 8.27 -9.44
N ASP A 183 15.53 8.16 -8.24
CA ASP A 183 15.84 6.89 -7.59
C ASP A 183 14.66 6.38 -6.71
N GLY A 184 13.55 7.11 -6.69
CA GLY A 184 12.34 6.71 -5.98
C GLY A 184 11.75 5.41 -6.51
N GLN A 185 11.08 4.65 -5.65
CA GLN A 185 10.54 3.32 -5.99
C GLN A 185 9.05 3.34 -6.35
N ALA A 186 8.38 4.48 -6.17
CA ALA A 186 6.97 4.60 -6.52
C ALA A 186 6.74 4.47 -8.03
N LYS A 187 5.59 3.94 -8.42
CA LYS A 187 5.18 3.81 -9.83
C LYS A 187 4.89 5.16 -10.47
N SER A 188 4.35 6.10 -9.69
CA SER A 188 4.12 7.46 -10.14
C SER A 188 5.14 8.38 -9.48
N LYS A 189 5.80 9.19 -10.30
CA LYS A 189 6.78 10.20 -9.90
C LYS A 189 6.37 11.52 -10.47
N SER A 190 6.17 12.53 -9.63
CA SER A 190 5.74 13.85 -10.08
C SER A 190 6.48 14.97 -9.38
N ILE A 191 6.74 16.03 -10.11
CA ILE A 191 7.31 17.28 -9.62
C ILE A 191 6.26 18.37 -9.75
N ILE A 192 6.04 19.15 -8.69
CA ILE A 192 5.18 20.33 -8.70
C ILE A 192 6.10 21.55 -8.64
N LEU A 193 6.22 22.23 -9.76
CA LEU A 193 7.06 23.41 -9.94
C LEU A 193 6.21 24.67 -9.74
N LEU A 194 6.51 25.45 -8.71
CA LEU A 194 5.84 26.71 -8.40
C LEU A 194 6.81 27.86 -8.67
N THR A 195 6.44 28.79 -9.56
CA THR A 195 7.23 29.99 -9.88
C THR A 195 6.32 31.13 -10.31
N ASP A 196 6.78 32.34 -10.17
CA ASP A 196 6.10 33.55 -10.63
C ASP A 196 6.84 34.28 -11.75
N GLY A 197 8.00 33.78 -12.13
CA GLY A 197 8.92 34.47 -13.04
C GLY A 197 9.26 33.69 -14.30
N SER A 198 10.09 34.37 -15.10
CA SER A 198 10.80 33.79 -16.22
C SER A 198 12.21 33.40 -15.81
N ASN A 199 12.75 32.33 -16.43
CA ASN A 199 14.12 31.92 -16.17
C ASN A 199 15.10 32.98 -16.58
N ASN A 200 15.86 33.54 -15.62
CA ASN A 200 16.81 34.62 -15.88
C ASN A 200 18.24 34.32 -15.41
N THR A 201 18.42 33.23 -14.67
CA THR A 201 19.71 32.74 -14.16
C THR A 201 19.79 31.23 -14.27
N GLY A 202 20.90 30.64 -13.80
CA GLY A 202 21.10 29.19 -13.76
C GLY A 202 21.94 28.66 -14.90
N ASN A 203 22.43 27.42 -14.76
CA ASN A 203 23.31 26.74 -15.69
C ASN A 203 22.57 25.78 -16.62
N VAL A 204 21.39 25.33 -16.20
CA VAL A 204 20.57 24.36 -16.95
C VAL A 204 19.39 25.08 -17.59
N ALA A 205 19.20 24.89 -18.90
CA ALA A 205 18.00 25.40 -19.56
C ALA A 205 16.75 24.64 -19.08
N PRO A 206 15.62 25.32 -18.79
CA PRO A 206 14.41 24.68 -18.28
C PRO A 206 13.90 23.53 -19.17
N LEU A 207 13.92 23.68 -20.48
CA LEU A 207 13.48 22.64 -21.44
C LEU A 207 14.40 21.45 -21.46
N THR A 208 15.73 21.64 -21.27
CA THR A 208 16.68 20.53 -21.15
C THR A 208 16.41 19.69 -19.90
N ALA A 209 16.09 20.34 -18.78
CA ALA A 209 15.68 19.64 -17.56
C ALA A 209 14.34 18.88 -17.76
N ALA A 210 13.37 19.50 -18.47
CA ALA A 210 12.12 18.86 -18.81
C ALA A 210 12.31 17.62 -19.70
N GLU A 211 13.23 17.68 -20.67
CA GLU A 211 13.56 16.52 -21.52
C GLU A 211 14.13 15.36 -20.68
N ILE A 212 14.97 15.62 -19.71
CA ILE A 212 15.50 14.61 -18.77
C ILE A 212 14.34 14.03 -17.93
N ALA A 213 13.43 14.87 -17.43
CA ALA A 213 12.26 14.40 -16.68
C ALA A 213 11.40 13.46 -17.52
N HIS A 214 11.15 13.82 -18.79
CA HIS A 214 10.39 13.01 -19.74
C HIS A 214 11.05 11.62 -19.95
N GLN A 215 12.37 11.60 -20.19
CA GLN A 215 13.12 10.35 -20.38
C GLN A 215 13.07 9.43 -19.16
N LEU A 216 12.98 10.00 -17.96
CA LEU A 216 12.87 9.26 -16.69
C LEU A 216 11.40 8.92 -16.32
N GLY A 217 10.42 9.31 -17.14
CA GLY A 217 9.00 9.09 -16.87
C GLY A 217 8.47 9.90 -15.69
N ILE A 218 9.09 11.05 -15.39
CA ILE A 218 8.70 11.95 -14.30
C ILE A 218 7.77 13.02 -14.86
N LYS A 219 6.55 13.14 -14.31
CA LYS A 219 5.61 14.18 -14.69
C LYS A 219 5.96 15.50 -14.00
N VAL A 220 5.85 16.60 -14.71
CA VAL A 220 6.05 17.94 -14.14
C VAL A 220 4.78 18.76 -14.27
N TYR A 221 4.17 19.07 -13.13
CA TYR A 221 3.10 20.04 -13.02
C TYR A 221 3.70 21.42 -12.79
N THR A 222 3.38 22.36 -13.65
CA THR A 222 3.91 23.73 -13.53
C THR A 222 2.80 24.69 -13.11
N ILE A 223 3.07 25.49 -12.09
CA ILE A 223 2.12 26.46 -11.53
C ILE A 223 2.74 27.84 -11.64
N GLY A 224 2.18 28.67 -12.53
CA GLY A 224 2.53 30.09 -12.64
C GLY A 224 1.71 30.89 -11.62
N ILE A 225 2.37 31.55 -10.67
CA ILE A 225 1.74 32.32 -9.60
C ILE A 225 1.82 33.82 -9.91
N GLY A 226 0.68 34.49 -9.96
CA GLY A 226 0.61 35.94 -10.14
C GLY A 226 -0.65 36.41 -10.82
N THR A 227 -1.04 37.66 -10.57
CA THR A 227 -2.24 38.27 -11.18
C THR A 227 -2.00 38.65 -12.65
N ASN A 228 -3.05 38.98 -13.35
CA ASN A 228 -2.98 39.58 -14.67
C ASN A 228 -2.91 41.11 -14.49
N GLY A 229 -1.81 41.74 -14.91
CA GLY A 229 -1.65 43.18 -14.84
C GLY A 229 -0.50 43.65 -13.95
N ASN A 230 -0.75 44.60 -13.05
CA ASN A 230 0.25 45.12 -12.16
C ASN A 230 0.13 44.50 -10.76
N ALA A 231 1.27 44.13 -10.17
CA ALA A 231 1.36 43.71 -8.78
C ALA A 231 2.26 44.70 -8.00
N MET A 232 2.06 44.78 -6.68
CA MET A 232 2.92 45.54 -5.79
C MET A 232 4.20 44.72 -5.51
N MET A 233 5.25 45.05 -6.28
CA MET A 233 6.55 44.36 -6.20
C MET A 233 7.45 45.01 -5.20
N PRO A 234 8.26 44.23 -4.43
CA PRO A 234 9.23 44.77 -3.52
C PRO A 234 10.36 45.49 -4.29
N THR A 235 10.70 46.68 -3.88
CA THR A 235 11.81 47.48 -4.41
C THR A 235 12.59 48.09 -3.25
N ILE A 236 13.89 48.24 -3.44
CA ILE A 236 14.75 48.89 -2.44
C ILE A 236 14.82 50.40 -2.76
N ASP A 237 14.42 51.24 -1.81
CA ASP A 237 14.53 52.71 -1.94
C ASP A 237 15.98 53.20 -1.86
N TYR A 238 16.19 54.47 -2.14
CA TYR A 238 17.51 55.09 -2.08
C TYR A 238 18.19 55.00 -0.67
N PHE A 239 17.38 54.78 0.37
CA PHE A 239 17.84 54.63 1.75
C PHE A 239 18.02 53.16 2.17
N GLY A 240 17.95 52.21 1.23
CA GLY A 240 18.10 50.78 1.52
C GLY A 240 16.89 50.15 2.19
N ARG A 241 15.72 50.80 2.20
CA ARG A 241 14.49 50.26 2.80
C ARG A 241 13.64 49.59 1.72
N MET A 242 13.04 48.43 2.08
CA MET A 242 12.12 47.76 1.21
C MET A 242 10.81 48.54 1.11
N THR A 243 10.45 48.93 -0.10
CA THR A 243 9.19 49.59 -0.45
C THR A 243 8.46 48.76 -1.52
N TYR A 244 7.18 49.02 -1.71
CA TYR A 244 6.39 48.31 -2.71
C TYR A 244 5.93 49.28 -3.79
N THR A 245 6.25 48.96 -5.04
CA THR A 245 5.85 49.73 -6.20
C THR A 245 5.03 48.90 -7.18
N PRO A 246 4.00 49.48 -7.82
CA PRO A 246 3.23 48.72 -8.82
C PRO A 246 4.10 48.47 -10.07
N GLN A 247 4.30 47.20 -10.41
CA GLN A 247 5.04 46.78 -11.59
C GLN A 247 4.22 45.77 -12.41
N PRO A 248 4.40 45.74 -13.75
CA PRO A 248 3.71 44.74 -14.57
C PRO A 248 4.23 43.34 -14.24
N VAL A 249 3.30 42.40 -14.08
CA VAL A 249 3.61 40.98 -13.88
C VAL A 249 3.93 40.36 -15.21
N VAL A 250 5.13 39.78 -15.32
CA VAL A 250 5.55 39.02 -16.52
C VAL A 250 5.85 37.60 -16.11
N ILE A 251 5.04 36.65 -16.60
CA ILE A 251 5.27 35.21 -16.40
C ILE A 251 5.51 34.61 -17.76
N ASP A 252 6.55 33.78 -17.86
CA ASP A 252 6.84 33.02 -19.08
C ASP A 252 5.96 31.75 -19.11
N GLU A 253 4.67 31.97 -19.41
CA GLU A 253 3.71 30.87 -19.50
C GLU A 253 4.06 29.88 -20.61
N ALA A 254 4.68 30.34 -21.70
CA ALA A 254 5.03 29.50 -22.83
C ALA A 254 6.03 28.40 -22.42
N THR A 255 7.10 28.78 -21.74
CA THR A 255 8.09 27.82 -21.22
C THR A 255 7.48 26.87 -20.20
N LEU A 256 6.63 27.37 -19.27
CA LEU A 256 5.98 26.51 -18.26
C LEU A 256 4.99 25.53 -18.89
N GLN A 257 4.24 25.95 -19.91
CA GLN A 257 3.35 25.06 -20.69
C GLN A 257 4.14 23.99 -21.44
N GLU A 258 5.25 24.35 -22.08
CA GLU A 258 6.08 23.43 -22.82
C GLU A 258 6.71 22.37 -21.91
N ILE A 259 7.22 22.75 -20.73
CA ILE A 259 7.74 21.84 -19.70
C ILE A 259 6.66 20.80 -19.33
N SER A 260 5.47 21.27 -18.98
CA SER A 260 4.40 20.41 -18.53
C SER A 260 3.90 19.47 -19.63
N GLN A 261 3.74 19.96 -20.86
CA GLN A 261 3.30 19.14 -22.00
C GLN A 261 4.33 18.08 -22.37
N MET A 262 5.61 18.44 -22.41
CA MET A 262 6.70 17.51 -22.72
C MET A 262 6.77 16.33 -21.73
N THR A 263 6.51 16.59 -20.45
CA THR A 263 6.61 15.58 -19.38
C THR A 263 5.31 14.83 -19.10
N GLY A 264 4.22 15.15 -19.81
CA GLY A 264 2.90 14.55 -19.58
C GLY A 264 2.21 15.06 -18.31
N GLY A 265 2.67 16.18 -17.77
CA GLY A 265 2.00 16.92 -16.71
C GLY A 265 1.02 17.95 -17.25
N ARG A 266 0.74 18.99 -16.45
CA ARG A 266 -0.21 20.05 -16.81
C ARG A 266 0.25 21.40 -16.27
N TYR A 267 0.04 22.47 -17.05
CA TYR A 267 0.24 23.84 -16.62
C TYR A 267 -1.01 24.40 -15.96
N PHE A 268 -0.81 25.16 -14.88
CA PHE A 268 -1.86 25.89 -14.18
C PHE A 268 -1.45 27.33 -13.96
N ARG A 269 -2.41 28.24 -14.02
CA ARG A 269 -2.24 29.63 -13.64
C ARG A 269 -3.00 29.92 -12.36
N ALA A 270 -2.32 30.33 -11.31
CA ALA A 270 -2.92 30.80 -10.06
C ALA A 270 -2.89 32.32 -10.01
N THR A 271 -4.05 32.94 -9.94
CA THR A 271 -4.22 34.42 -9.88
C THR A 271 -4.56 34.93 -8.50
N ASP A 272 -4.95 34.04 -7.59
CA ASP A 272 -5.29 34.33 -6.21
C ASP A 272 -5.17 33.06 -5.35
N ASN A 273 -5.25 33.24 -4.01
CA ASN A 273 -5.13 32.14 -3.03
C ASN A 273 -6.16 31.01 -3.25
N LYS A 274 -7.38 31.36 -3.69
CA LYS A 274 -8.46 30.37 -3.91
C LYS A 274 -8.16 29.50 -5.12
N VAL A 275 -7.73 30.13 -6.21
CA VAL A 275 -7.35 29.40 -7.44
C VAL A 275 -6.12 28.55 -7.16
N LEU A 276 -5.12 29.04 -6.44
CA LEU A 276 -3.93 28.27 -6.06
C LEU A 276 -4.33 26.98 -5.29
N LYS A 277 -5.24 27.10 -4.34
CA LYS A 277 -5.75 25.92 -3.62
C LYS A 277 -6.47 24.94 -4.54
N GLN A 278 -7.31 25.43 -5.45
CA GLN A 278 -8.03 24.57 -6.41
C GLN A 278 -7.06 23.82 -7.34
N VAL A 279 -5.96 24.46 -7.74
CA VAL A 279 -4.91 23.83 -8.56
C VAL A 279 -4.28 22.66 -7.79
N PHE A 280 -3.94 22.83 -6.52
CA PHE A 280 -3.40 21.74 -5.73
C PHE A 280 -4.41 20.62 -5.50
N ASP A 281 -5.70 20.92 -5.29
CA ASP A 281 -6.77 19.93 -5.18
C ASP A 281 -6.95 19.15 -6.49
N GLU A 282 -6.79 19.81 -7.66
CA GLU A 282 -6.84 19.15 -8.97
C GLU A 282 -5.63 18.22 -9.18
N ILE A 283 -4.42 18.66 -8.85
CA ILE A 283 -3.21 17.83 -8.90
C ILE A 283 -3.34 16.62 -7.97
N ASP A 284 -3.89 16.82 -6.77
CA ASP A 284 -4.18 15.75 -5.82
C ASP A 284 -5.09 14.67 -6.45
N THR A 285 -6.12 15.10 -7.16
CA THR A 285 -7.04 14.19 -7.86
C THR A 285 -6.38 13.45 -9.01
N LEU A 286 -5.54 14.14 -9.80
CA LEU A 286 -4.82 13.55 -10.94
C LEU A 286 -3.82 12.48 -10.50
N GLU A 287 -3.11 12.70 -9.40
CA GLU A 287 -2.12 11.74 -8.90
C GLU A 287 -2.77 10.58 -8.10
N LYS A 288 -3.89 10.78 -7.42
CA LYS A 288 -4.61 9.71 -6.71
C LYS A 288 -5.28 8.70 -7.64
N THR A 289 -5.61 9.08 -8.86
CA THR A 289 -6.29 8.18 -9.83
C THR A 289 -5.36 7.08 -10.36
N VAL A 290 -4.05 7.18 -10.14
CA VAL A 290 -3.05 6.21 -10.60
C VAL A 290 -2.80 5.08 -9.59
N ILE A 291 -3.34 5.18 -8.38
CA ILE A 291 -3.15 4.17 -7.33
C ILE A 291 -4.09 2.99 -7.57
N ASP A 292 -3.60 1.99 -8.29
CA ASP A 292 -4.30 0.71 -8.44
C ASP A 292 -4.13 -0.11 -7.15
N VAL A 293 -5.18 -0.14 -6.33
CA VAL A 293 -5.18 -0.92 -5.07
C VAL A 293 -5.24 -2.39 -5.41
N ARG A 294 -4.10 -3.03 -5.60
CA ARG A 294 -3.99 -4.48 -5.69
C ARG A 294 -4.06 -5.08 -4.28
N ASN A 295 -5.25 -5.49 -3.89
CA ASN A 295 -5.44 -6.33 -2.71
C ASN A 295 -4.80 -7.71 -2.96
N PHE A 296 -3.59 -7.92 -2.50
CA PHE A 296 -3.01 -9.25 -2.39
C PHE A 296 -3.53 -9.91 -1.11
N SER A 297 -4.51 -10.81 -1.25
CA SER A 297 -4.88 -11.70 -0.16
C SER A 297 -3.90 -12.88 -0.14
N HIS A 298 -2.92 -12.87 0.73
CA HIS A 298 -2.17 -14.08 1.06
C HIS A 298 -3.06 -14.98 1.91
N THR A 299 -3.42 -16.14 1.36
CA THR A 299 -4.03 -17.23 2.12
C THR A 299 -2.91 -18.08 2.70
N GLU A 300 -2.64 -17.96 3.99
CA GLU A 300 -1.72 -18.87 4.66
C GLU A 300 -2.43 -20.17 5.03
N ASP A 301 -1.77 -21.30 4.75
CA ASP A 301 -2.23 -22.62 5.16
C ASP A 301 -2.26 -22.69 6.70
N SER A 302 -3.42 -22.93 7.26
CA SER A 302 -3.58 -23.04 8.72
C SER A 302 -2.72 -24.18 9.27
N THR A 303 -2.00 -23.95 10.35
CA THR A 303 -1.27 -24.97 11.11
C THR A 303 -2.18 -26.12 11.56
N LEU A 304 -3.50 -25.91 11.60
CA LEU A 304 -4.53 -26.92 11.86
C LEU A 304 -4.46 -28.11 10.88
N THR A 305 -4.08 -27.89 9.62
CA THR A 305 -3.94 -28.94 8.62
C THR A 305 -2.89 -29.98 9.07
N PHE A 306 -1.74 -29.51 9.57
CA PHE A 306 -0.68 -30.39 10.05
C PHE A 306 -1.10 -31.17 11.31
N TRP A 307 -1.84 -30.52 12.24
CA TRP A 307 -2.36 -31.19 13.44
C TRP A 307 -3.39 -32.26 13.11
N LEU A 308 -4.28 -32.02 12.13
CA LEU A 308 -5.26 -33.01 11.69
C LEU A 308 -4.62 -34.22 11.02
N ILE A 309 -3.60 -34.02 10.19
CA ILE A 309 -2.83 -35.11 9.58
C ILE A 309 -2.08 -35.89 10.68
N GLY A 310 -1.43 -35.19 11.61
CA GLY A 310 -0.75 -35.83 12.75
C GLY A 310 -1.71 -36.68 13.59
N LEU A 311 -2.89 -36.17 13.89
CA LEU A 311 -3.92 -36.91 14.63
C LEU A 311 -4.38 -38.16 13.85
N ALA A 312 -4.64 -38.05 12.56
CA ALA A 312 -5.04 -39.16 11.74
C ALA A 312 -3.99 -40.29 11.69
N LEU A 313 -2.70 -39.89 11.54
CA LEU A 313 -1.56 -40.82 11.57
C LEU A 313 -1.42 -41.52 12.94
N ALA A 314 -1.55 -40.77 14.02
CA ALA A 314 -1.49 -41.30 15.38
C ALA A 314 -2.60 -42.32 15.66
N LEU A 315 -3.83 -42.03 15.20
CA LEU A 315 -4.96 -42.94 15.35
C LEU A 315 -4.77 -44.22 14.51
N VAL A 316 -4.23 -44.13 13.30
CA VAL A 316 -3.93 -45.32 12.46
C VAL A 316 -2.80 -46.15 13.09
N ALA A 317 -1.75 -45.50 13.60
CA ALA A 317 -0.66 -46.22 14.31
C ALA A 317 -1.18 -46.96 15.55
N LEU A 318 -2.07 -46.32 16.33
CA LEU A 318 -2.71 -46.93 17.49
C LEU A 318 -3.62 -48.08 17.12
N ASP A 319 -4.36 -47.99 16.01
CA ASP A 319 -5.17 -49.12 15.45
C ASP A 319 -4.29 -50.32 15.15
N ILE A 320 -3.17 -50.13 14.45
CA ILE A 320 -2.23 -51.17 14.10
C ILE A 320 -1.66 -51.81 15.37
N LEU A 321 -1.25 -51.00 16.36
CA LEU A 321 -0.70 -51.45 17.62
C LEU A 321 -1.72 -52.29 18.41
N LEU A 322 -2.95 -51.81 18.57
CA LEU A 322 -4.01 -52.55 19.27
C LEU A 322 -4.37 -53.84 18.57
N ARG A 323 -4.31 -53.87 17.26
CA ARG A 323 -4.59 -55.09 16.46
C ARG A 323 -3.53 -56.15 16.63
N HIS A 324 -2.25 -55.75 16.70
CA HIS A 324 -1.15 -56.68 16.81
C HIS A 324 -0.85 -57.13 18.28
N THR A 325 -1.28 -56.32 19.25
CA THR A 325 -1.02 -56.62 20.70
C THR A 325 -2.25 -57.23 21.37
N VAL A 326 -3.37 -56.49 21.41
CA VAL A 326 -4.55 -56.89 22.22
C VAL A 326 -5.50 -57.83 21.47
N MET A 327 -5.62 -57.62 20.15
CA MET A 327 -6.51 -58.42 19.34
C MET A 327 -5.87 -59.66 18.68
N ARG A 328 -4.58 -59.90 18.95
CA ARG A 328 -3.89 -61.09 18.46
C ARG A 328 -4.58 -62.32 19.06
N SER A 329 -5.44 -62.97 18.30
CA SER A 329 -5.93 -64.31 18.63
C SER A 329 -4.79 -65.28 18.35
N ILE A 330 -4.37 -66.01 19.37
CA ILE A 330 -3.52 -67.19 19.18
C ILE A 330 -4.29 -68.13 18.26
N PRO A 331 -3.67 -68.68 17.19
CA PRO A 331 -4.30 -69.54 16.25
C PRO A 331 -4.89 -70.76 16.92
#